data_b7fced42cdba3ddaa28238399180e799
#
_entry.id   b7fced42cdba3ddaa28238399180e799
#
_cell.length_a   1.000
_cell.length_b   1.000
_cell.length_c   1.000
_cell.angle_alpha   90.00
_cell.angle_beta   90.00
_cell.angle_gamma   90.00
#
_symmetry.space_group_name_H-M   'P 1'
#
loop_
_entity.id
_entity.type
_entity.pdbx_description
1 polymer ?
#
loop_
_entity_poly.entity_id
_entity_poly.type
_entity_poly.pdbx_seq_one_letter_code
_entity_poly.pdbx_strand_id
1 'polypeptide(L)'
;MKFDRSKALYDRACETCPGGIHSNVRKNWQPHPMFYERGQGSRVWDVDGNEFIDYVLARGPLLLGHSPEPVLEAVRSQLGVGLMYAGQHPLEIDAAEKVVELVPCAEGVRFSNSGSEAVHGALRLARGVTGRTKVVRFEGQYHGWFDSAFWNYAPPLDQAGPRDDPRPIPVSGGQVASDSENLVIRPWNDLALVEQAFERYPDQIAAVMTEPIMCNNGGIMPQPGFLEGLRELCTRHGALLIFDEVITGFRVSVGGAQQHFGVTPDLATFAKAMAGGFPVSAIAGKRAFMKAFGEMTVTHSGTYNSNGPCMAATVAALDMLSAGDGEILKHAHAMGAQLMSGLEKLGAEAGKQIHVRGVPPAFHVSFNETETVVDYRTFTSRDKEAYTRFWVALQDQGVRTTPDGLWFVSTAHTQEDVDRTLEAAAKALQEV
;
A
#
# COMPACT_ATOMS: atom_id res chain seq x y z
N MET A 1 -24.39 0.09 -17.20
CA MET A 1 -24.76 1.09 -16.16
C MET A 1 -24.94 2.48 -16.75
N LYS A 2 -25.58 3.45 -16.05
CA LYS A 2 -25.67 4.86 -16.46
C LYS A 2 -24.77 5.70 -15.58
N PHE A 3 -24.14 6.74 -16.16
CA PHE A 3 -23.19 7.61 -15.48
C PHE A 3 -23.36 9.09 -15.82
N ASP A 4 -24.60 9.51 -16.13
CA ASP A 4 -24.89 10.85 -16.66
C ASP A 4 -24.62 11.96 -15.63
N ARG A 5 -25.05 11.76 -14.36
CA ARG A 5 -24.80 12.70 -13.26
C ARG A 5 -23.30 12.75 -12.89
N SER A 6 -22.68 11.58 -12.85
CA SER A 6 -21.23 11.47 -12.58
C SER A 6 -20.42 12.20 -13.66
N LYS A 7 -20.83 12.06 -14.95
CA LYS A 7 -20.20 12.78 -16.07
C LYS A 7 -20.35 14.29 -15.95
N ALA A 8 -21.56 14.78 -15.64
CA ALA A 8 -21.79 16.21 -15.44
C ALA A 8 -20.97 16.79 -14.28
N LEU A 9 -20.81 16.04 -13.18
CA LEU A 9 -19.97 16.44 -12.07
C LEU A 9 -18.48 16.44 -12.45
N TYR A 10 -18.03 15.47 -13.23
CA TYR A 10 -16.67 15.44 -13.75
C TYR A 10 -16.36 16.64 -14.65
N ASP A 11 -17.28 17.01 -15.58
CA ASP A 11 -17.11 18.18 -16.43
C ASP A 11 -17.01 19.46 -15.60
N ARG A 12 -17.89 19.64 -14.61
CA ARG A 12 -17.83 20.76 -13.67
C ARG A 12 -16.53 20.79 -12.85
N ALA A 13 -16.05 19.61 -12.41
CA ALA A 13 -14.78 19.53 -11.67
C ALA A 13 -13.58 19.97 -12.52
N CYS A 14 -13.60 19.70 -13.84
CA CYS A 14 -12.54 20.11 -14.74
C CYS A 14 -12.39 21.65 -14.86
N GLU A 15 -13.43 22.41 -14.53
CA GLU A 15 -13.38 23.89 -14.55
C GLU A 15 -12.53 24.46 -13.41
N THR A 16 -12.44 23.76 -12.27
CA THR A 16 -11.75 24.24 -11.06
C THR A 16 -10.61 23.36 -10.59
N CYS A 17 -10.65 22.07 -10.90
CA CYS A 17 -9.65 21.10 -10.50
C CYS A 17 -8.88 20.62 -11.74
N PRO A 18 -7.56 20.82 -11.83
CA PRO A 18 -6.78 20.34 -12.97
C PRO A 18 -7.01 18.87 -13.27
N GLY A 19 -7.58 18.57 -14.46
CA GLY A 19 -7.98 17.22 -14.87
C GLY A 19 -9.20 16.64 -14.15
N GLY A 20 -9.97 17.45 -13.39
CA GLY A 20 -11.17 17.05 -12.64
C GLY A 20 -10.90 16.18 -11.41
N ILE A 21 -9.66 16.16 -10.91
CA ILE A 21 -9.20 15.24 -9.84
C ILE A 21 -8.21 15.93 -8.90
N HIS A 22 -8.09 15.38 -7.66
CA HIS A 22 -7.10 15.81 -6.65
C HIS A 22 -5.97 14.79 -6.44
N SER A 23 -5.92 13.71 -7.24
CA SER A 23 -4.82 12.72 -7.23
C SER A 23 -4.77 12.00 -8.57
N ASN A 24 -3.57 11.93 -9.18
CA ASN A 24 -3.37 11.37 -10.52
C ASN A 24 -3.81 9.90 -10.63
N VAL A 25 -3.75 9.13 -9.55
CA VAL A 25 -4.23 7.73 -9.52
C VAL A 25 -5.74 7.60 -9.80
N ARG A 26 -6.50 8.70 -9.78
CA ARG A 26 -7.93 8.72 -10.10
C ARG A 26 -8.23 9.05 -11.55
N LYS A 27 -7.21 9.38 -12.38
CA LYS A 27 -7.42 9.84 -13.75
C LYS A 27 -7.90 8.76 -14.71
N ASN A 28 -7.33 7.56 -14.59
CA ASN A 28 -7.50 6.50 -15.59
C ASN A 28 -8.70 5.57 -15.33
N TRP A 29 -9.73 6.06 -14.63
CA TRP A 29 -10.98 5.33 -14.43
C TRP A 29 -11.90 5.44 -15.64
N GLN A 30 -12.58 4.35 -15.99
CA GLN A 30 -13.54 4.28 -17.08
C GLN A 30 -14.98 4.36 -16.54
N PRO A 31 -15.90 5.01 -17.27
CA PRO A 31 -15.70 5.78 -18.51
C PRO A 31 -15.02 7.15 -18.24
N HIS A 32 -14.95 7.60 -17.03
CA HIS A 32 -14.30 8.81 -16.49
C HIS A 32 -14.09 8.66 -14.98
N PRO A 33 -13.33 9.55 -14.30
CA PRO A 33 -13.28 9.58 -12.83
C PRO A 33 -14.69 9.69 -12.23
N MET A 34 -15.08 8.68 -11.44
CA MET A 34 -16.43 8.49 -10.91
C MET A 34 -16.65 9.31 -9.64
N PHE A 35 -17.90 9.74 -9.43
CA PHE A 35 -18.35 10.43 -8.22
C PHE A 35 -19.25 9.50 -7.39
N TYR A 36 -18.89 9.34 -6.11
CA TYR A 36 -19.59 8.47 -5.17
C TYR A 36 -20.32 9.32 -4.14
N GLU A 37 -21.52 8.85 -3.74
CA GLU A 37 -22.40 9.53 -2.78
C GLU A 37 -22.35 8.87 -1.40
N ARG A 38 -22.19 7.54 -1.37
CA ARG A 38 -22.24 6.75 -0.13
C ARG A 38 -21.32 5.54 -0.18
N GLY A 39 -20.79 5.16 0.99
CA GLY A 39 -20.08 3.89 1.20
C GLY A 39 -20.48 3.29 2.55
N GLN A 40 -20.76 1.98 2.59
CA GLN A 40 -21.07 1.25 3.80
C GLN A 40 -20.67 -0.22 3.69
N GLY A 41 -19.95 -0.74 4.68
CA GLY A 41 -19.46 -2.11 4.66
C GLY A 41 -18.59 -2.39 3.45
N SER A 42 -18.94 -3.41 2.67
CA SER A 42 -18.23 -3.80 1.43
C SER A 42 -18.69 -3.02 0.17
N ARG A 43 -19.62 -2.06 0.29
CA ARG A 43 -20.30 -1.45 -0.86
C ARG A 43 -20.12 0.05 -0.96
N VAL A 44 -20.17 0.54 -2.21
CA VAL A 44 -20.26 1.96 -2.54
C VAL A 44 -21.40 2.21 -3.52
N TRP A 45 -21.97 3.40 -3.45
CA TRP A 45 -22.98 3.90 -4.40
C TRP A 45 -22.47 5.17 -5.05
N ASP A 46 -22.56 5.21 -6.37
CA ASP A 46 -22.27 6.43 -7.12
C ASP A 46 -23.45 7.41 -7.10
N VAL A 47 -23.21 8.60 -7.62
CA VAL A 47 -24.25 9.66 -7.68
C VAL A 47 -25.38 9.36 -8.69
N ASP A 48 -25.24 8.38 -9.55
CA ASP A 48 -26.26 7.91 -10.47
C ASP A 48 -27.11 6.78 -9.86
N GLY A 49 -26.78 6.32 -8.63
CA GLY A 49 -27.48 5.29 -7.90
C GLY A 49 -27.00 3.86 -8.21
N ASN A 50 -25.92 3.69 -8.96
CA ASN A 50 -25.34 2.38 -9.16
C ASN A 50 -24.66 1.89 -7.87
N GLU A 51 -24.94 0.63 -7.50
CA GLU A 51 -24.30 -0.06 -6.37
C GLU A 51 -23.16 -0.94 -6.86
N PHE A 52 -22.03 -0.90 -6.13
CA PHE A 52 -20.86 -1.73 -6.40
C PHE A 52 -20.39 -2.46 -5.15
N ILE A 53 -20.02 -3.74 -5.29
CA ILE A 53 -19.14 -4.41 -4.33
C ILE A 53 -17.74 -3.83 -4.55
N ASP A 54 -17.12 -3.27 -3.48
CA ASP A 54 -15.91 -2.45 -3.61
C ASP A 54 -14.63 -3.17 -3.18
N TYR A 55 -13.86 -3.65 -4.13
CA TYR A 55 -12.53 -4.19 -3.94
C TYR A 55 -11.41 -3.16 -4.18
N VAL A 56 -11.75 -1.88 -4.37
CA VAL A 56 -10.77 -0.78 -4.40
C VAL A 56 -10.47 -0.31 -2.99
N LEU A 57 -11.50 -0.21 -2.14
CA LEU A 57 -11.40 0.20 -0.73
C LEU A 57 -10.49 1.43 -0.55
N ALA A 58 -10.71 2.46 -1.39
CA ALA A 58 -9.91 3.68 -1.47
C ALA A 58 -8.39 3.44 -1.69
N ARG A 59 -8.00 2.35 -2.35
CA ARG A 59 -6.62 1.87 -2.49
C ARG A 59 -6.03 1.31 -1.19
N GLY A 60 -6.88 0.70 -0.38
CA GLY A 60 -6.50 -0.12 0.77
C GLY A 60 -6.73 0.43 2.17
N PRO A 61 -6.97 1.73 2.43
CA PRO A 61 -7.21 2.20 3.80
C PRO A 61 -8.46 1.61 4.46
N LEU A 62 -9.46 1.21 3.71
CA LEU A 62 -10.74 0.75 4.24
C LEU A 62 -10.76 -0.78 4.51
N LEU A 63 -9.76 -1.29 5.21
CA LEU A 63 -9.71 -2.69 5.61
C LEU A 63 -10.91 -3.11 6.47
N LEU A 64 -11.44 -2.20 7.29
CA LEU A 64 -12.65 -2.41 8.10
C LEU A 64 -13.97 -2.24 7.30
N GLY A 65 -13.88 -2.01 6.00
CA GLY A 65 -15.00 -1.61 5.16
C GLY A 65 -15.27 -0.11 5.22
N HIS A 66 -16.33 0.31 4.50
CA HIS A 66 -16.80 1.69 4.53
C HIS A 66 -17.58 1.98 5.81
N SER A 67 -17.33 3.15 6.40
CA SER A 67 -18.09 3.69 7.54
C SER A 67 -18.19 2.73 8.74
N PRO A 68 -17.10 2.15 9.25
CA PRO A 68 -17.14 1.26 10.41
C PRO A 68 -17.59 2.04 11.65
N GLU A 69 -18.75 1.68 12.22
CA GLU A 69 -19.38 2.45 13.27
C GLU A 69 -18.52 2.68 14.52
N PRO A 70 -17.73 1.70 15.03
CA PRO A 70 -16.87 1.95 16.19
C PRO A 70 -15.82 3.05 15.94
N VAL A 71 -15.26 3.12 14.72
CA VAL A 71 -14.30 4.18 14.35
C VAL A 71 -15.00 5.53 14.24
N LEU A 72 -16.18 5.56 13.61
CA LEU A 72 -16.96 6.80 13.46
C LEU A 72 -17.40 7.35 14.83
N GLU A 73 -17.81 6.49 15.76
CA GLU A 73 -18.24 6.90 17.10
C GLU A 73 -17.05 7.47 17.90
N ALA A 74 -15.89 6.83 17.87
CA ALA A 74 -14.68 7.34 18.51
C ALA A 74 -14.32 8.75 17.99
N VAL A 75 -14.42 8.94 16.67
CA VAL A 75 -14.18 10.24 16.05
C VAL A 75 -15.24 11.28 16.43
N ARG A 76 -16.54 10.94 16.39
CA ARG A 76 -17.62 11.85 16.79
C ARG A 76 -17.43 12.32 18.24
N SER A 77 -17.10 11.42 19.13
CA SER A 77 -16.81 11.74 20.54
C SER A 77 -15.64 12.70 20.66
N GLN A 78 -14.54 12.47 19.91
CA GLN A 78 -13.36 13.33 19.94
C GLN A 78 -13.62 14.73 19.35
N LEU A 79 -14.49 14.85 18.34
CA LEU A 79 -14.85 16.15 17.76
C LEU A 79 -15.49 17.10 18.81
N GLY A 80 -16.17 16.56 19.80
CA GLY A 80 -16.73 17.34 20.91
C GLY A 80 -15.70 17.82 21.94
N VAL A 81 -14.50 17.21 21.96
CA VAL A 81 -13.42 17.55 22.90
C VAL A 81 -12.46 18.60 22.30
N GLY A 82 -12.09 18.42 21.03
CA GLY A 82 -11.20 19.33 20.31
C GLY A 82 -10.44 18.64 19.17
N LEU A 83 -9.92 19.42 18.26
CA LEU A 83 -9.26 18.91 17.05
C LEU A 83 -7.75 18.86 17.20
N MET A 84 -7.13 19.98 17.59
CA MET A 84 -5.68 20.17 17.70
C MET A 84 -5.35 21.21 18.76
N TYR A 85 -4.22 21.02 19.45
CA TYR A 85 -3.88 21.84 20.61
C TYR A 85 -2.52 22.55 20.49
N ALA A 86 -1.72 22.29 19.46
CA ALA A 86 -0.29 22.63 19.41
C ALA A 86 0.46 22.14 20.68
N GLY A 87 -0.03 21.07 21.27
CA GLY A 87 0.44 20.40 22.49
C GLY A 87 0.08 18.93 22.41
N GLN A 88 0.38 18.16 23.45
CA GLN A 88 0.13 16.72 23.49
C GLN A 88 -1.33 16.42 23.89
N HIS A 89 -1.84 15.27 23.44
CA HIS A 89 -3.16 14.74 23.79
C HIS A 89 -3.05 13.29 24.26
N PRO A 90 -3.78 12.82 25.28
CA PRO A 90 -3.68 11.43 25.77
C PRO A 90 -3.83 10.36 24.69
N LEU A 91 -4.73 10.53 23.72
CA LEU A 91 -4.91 9.58 22.60
C LEU A 91 -3.64 9.36 21.74
N GLU A 92 -2.67 10.28 21.76
CA GLU A 92 -1.39 10.07 21.09
C GLU A 92 -0.59 8.95 21.76
N ILE A 93 -0.69 8.87 23.10
CA ILE A 93 -0.05 7.83 23.88
C ILE A 93 -0.75 6.50 23.62
N ASP A 94 -2.08 6.47 23.74
CA ASP A 94 -2.89 5.27 23.52
C ASP A 94 -2.65 4.68 22.13
N ALA A 95 -2.64 5.52 21.10
CA ALA A 95 -2.38 5.11 19.73
C ALA A 95 -0.94 4.58 19.54
N ALA A 96 0.06 5.22 20.16
CA ALA A 96 1.44 4.77 20.09
C ALA A 96 1.66 3.44 20.82
N GLU A 97 1.06 3.28 22.00
CA GLU A 97 1.11 2.04 22.77
C GLU A 97 0.49 0.88 21.99
N LYS A 98 -0.64 1.09 21.29
CA LYS A 98 -1.25 0.09 20.42
C LYS A 98 -0.32 -0.33 19.30
N VAL A 99 0.38 0.60 18.63
CA VAL A 99 1.33 0.25 17.59
C VAL A 99 2.52 -0.52 18.17
N VAL A 100 3.04 -0.11 19.33
CA VAL A 100 4.15 -0.81 20.02
C VAL A 100 3.73 -2.21 20.46
N GLU A 101 2.50 -2.40 20.93
CA GLU A 101 1.96 -3.70 21.31
C GLU A 101 1.88 -4.67 20.13
N LEU A 102 1.44 -4.18 18.97
CA LEU A 102 1.08 -5.03 17.83
C LEU A 102 2.23 -5.29 16.85
N VAL A 103 3.17 -4.36 16.72
CA VAL A 103 4.19 -4.36 15.66
C VAL A 103 5.54 -4.82 16.18
N PRO A 104 6.12 -5.93 15.66
CA PRO A 104 7.35 -6.52 16.20
C PRO A 104 8.58 -5.59 16.28
N CYS A 105 8.78 -4.68 15.32
CA CYS A 105 9.92 -3.76 15.35
C CYS A 105 9.67 -2.51 16.20
N ALA A 106 8.46 -2.27 16.66
CA ALA A 106 8.06 -1.00 17.26
C ALA A 106 8.44 -0.93 18.74
N GLU A 107 9.53 -0.23 19.05
CA GLU A 107 9.89 0.21 20.40
C GLU A 107 9.65 1.71 20.61
N GLY A 108 9.31 2.42 19.55
CA GLY A 108 8.92 3.82 19.51
C GLY A 108 8.19 4.16 18.21
N VAL A 109 7.33 5.17 18.25
CA VAL A 109 6.44 5.57 17.14
C VAL A 109 6.45 7.08 16.97
N ARG A 110 6.36 7.56 15.73
CA ARG A 110 6.07 8.95 15.36
C ARG A 110 4.98 8.97 14.31
N PHE A 111 3.93 9.74 14.55
CA PHE A 111 2.79 9.89 13.62
C PHE A 111 3.02 11.01 12.61
N SER A 112 2.47 10.82 11.41
CA SER A 112 2.35 11.79 10.32
C SER A 112 0.96 11.62 9.68
N ASN A 113 0.70 12.28 8.53
CA ASN A 113 -0.63 12.26 7.92
C ASN A 113 -0.71 11.40 6.66
N SER A 114 0.41 11.11 6.02
CA SER A 114 0.47 10.33 4.78
C SER A 114 1.63 9.33 4.78
N GLY A 115 1.47 8.23 4.03
CA GLY A 115 2.56 7.26 3.84
C GLY A 115 3.82 7.89 3.25
N SER A 116 3.68 8.90 2.37
CA SER A 116 4.83 9.63 1.83
C SER A 116 5.62 10.38 2.91
N GLU A 117 4.94 11.00 3.89
CA GLU A 117 5.60 11.65 5.02
C GLU A 117 6.31 10.64 5.93
N ALA A 118 5.67 9.51 6.21
CA ALA A 118 6.29 8.44 7.01
C ALA A 118 7.56 7.90 6.33
N VAL A 119 7.49 7.59 5.03
CA VAL A 119 8.65 7.14 4.25
C VAL A 119 9.74 8.20 4.22
N HIS A 120 9.39 9.47 3.98
CA HIS A 120 10.36 10.57 3.99
C HIS A 120 11.07 10.67 5.34
N GLY A 121 10.33 10.59 6.44
CA GLY A 121 10.88 10.60 7.79
C GLY A 121 11.79 9.40 8.08
N ALA A 122 11.40 8.19 7.65
CA ALA A 122 12.19 6.97 7.83
C ALA A 122 13.52 7.03 7.06
N LEU A 123 13.52 7.50 5.81
CA LEU A 123 14.74 7.69 5.03
C LEU A 123 15.67 8.75 5.63
N ARG A 124 15.11 9.87 6.10
CA ARG A 124 15.86 10.91 6.80
C ARG A 124 16.47 10.36 8.09
N LEU A 125 15.70 9.60 8.86
CA LEU A 125 16.18 8.97 10.09
C LEU A 125 17.35 8.02 9.80
N ALA A 126 17.20 7.13 8.83
CA ALA A 126 18.24 6.18 8.45
C ALA A 126 19.55 6.88 8.06
N ARG A 127 19.47 7.92 7.24
CA ARG A 127 20.64 8.74 6.88
C ARG A 127 21.24 9.45 8.09
N GLY A 128 20.41 10.02 8.96
CA GLY A 128 20.86 10.76 10.14
C GLY A 128 21.58 9.89 11.16
N VAL A 129 21.10 8.68 11.42
CA VAL A 129 21.70 7.79 12.43
C VAL A 129 22.91 7.00 11.92
N THR A 130 23.00 6.79 10.59
CA THR A 130 24.15 6.08 9.99
C THR A 130 25.25 7.02 9.51
N GLY A 131 24.94 8.31 9.29
CA GLY A 131 25.83 9.25 8.62
C GLY A 131 26.05 8.97 7.12
N ARG A 132 25.29 8.04 6.54
CA ARG A 132 25.40 7.58 5.16
C ARG A 132 24.28 8.16 4.30
N THR A 133 24.43 8.18 2.96
CA THR A 133 23.47 8.85 2.06
C THR A 133 22.69 7.91 1.15
N LYS A 134 23.30 6.79 0.72
CA LYS A 134 22.69 5.92 -0.29
C LYS A 134 21.59 5.04 0.30
N VAL A 135 20.59 4.78 -0.53
CA VAL A 135 19.48 3.87 -0.21
C VAL A 135 19.31 2.86 -1.33
N VAL A 136 19.33 1.58 -0.99
CA VAL A 136 18.92 0.52 -1.92
C VAL A 136 17.40 0.48 -1.94
N ARG A 137 16.83 0.49 -3.15
CA ARG A 137 15.39 0.28 -3.40
C ARG A 137 15.19 -0.60 -4.63
N PHE A 138 13.98 -1.08 -4.84
CA PHE A 138 13.68 -2.06 -5.87
C PHE A 138 12.79 -1.50 -6.99
N GLU A 139 13.04 -1.94 -8.24
CA GLU A 139 12.16 -1.64 -9.37
C GLU A 139 10.75 -2.14 -9.09
N GLY A 140 9.75 -1.37 -9.50
CA GLY A 140 8.34 -1.73 -9.34
C GLY A 140 7.72 -1.36 -7.99
N GLN A 141 8.51 -1.00 -6.97
CA GLN A 141 8.00 -0.64 -5.65
C GLN A 141 7.64 0.83 -5.53
N TYR A 142 6.54 1.12 -4.80
CA TYR A 142 6.04 2.45 -4.56
C TYR A 142 6.23 2.88 -3.11
N HIS A 143 6.98 3.94 -2.90
CA HIS A 143 7.33 4.45 -1.56
C HIS A 143 6.91 5.92 -1.35
N GLY A 144 5.86 6.37 -2.02
CA GLY A 144 5.43 7.76 -2.00
C GLY A 144 5.84 8.53 -3.25
N TRP A 145 5.34 9.77 -3.37
CA TRP A 145 5.46 10.57 -4.59
C TRP A 145 6.41 11.78 -4.45
N PHE A 146 7.21 11.84 -3.37
CA PHE A 146 8.22 12.87 -3.17
C PHE A 146 9.53 12.54 -3.91
N ASP A 147 10.30 13.57 -4.25
CA ASP A 147 11.39 13.51 -5.22
C ASP A 147 12.46 12.46 -4.92
N SER A 148 12.86 12.26 -3.66
CA SER A 148 13.87 11.26 -3.30
C SER A 148 13.35 9.82 -3.21
N ALA A 149 12.05 9.55 -3.49
CA ALA A 149 11.47 8.21 -3.46
C ALA A 149 10.72 7.82 -4.75
N PHE A 150 10.28 8.78 -5.59
CA PHE A 150 9.42 8.48 -6.72
C PHE A 150 10.23 8.15 -8.00
N TRP A 151 11.03 7.08 -7.91
CA TRP A 151 11.87 6.58 -9.00
C TRP A 151 11.54 5.11 -9.27
N ASN A 152 11.69 4.66 -10.50
CA ASN A 152 11.53 3.25 -10.93
C ASN A 152 10.26 2.54 -10.41
N TYR A 153 9.16 3.28 -10.21
CA TYR A 153 7.88 2.66 -9.84
C TYR A 153 7.31 1.79 -10.97
N ALA A 154 7.35 2.29 -12.21
CA ALA A 154 6.93 1.56 -13.40
C ALA A 154 7.80 1.98 -14.59
N PRO A 155 9.13 1.73 -14.54
CA PRO A 155 10.03 2.21 -15.57
C PRO A 155 9.79 1.49 -16.91
N PRO A 156 9.81 2.21 -18.05
CA PRO A 156 9.88 1.59 -19.36
C PRO A 156 11.15 0.74 -19.47
N LEU A 157 11.02 -0.53 -19.86
CA LEU A 157 12.17 -1.46 -19.85
C LEU A 157 13.27 -1.09 -20.83
N ASP A 158 12.92 -0.44 -21.93
CA ASP A 158 13.87 0.08 -22.93
C ASP A 158 14.75 1.22 -22.38
N GLN A 159 14.31 1.89 -21.30
CA GLN A 159 15.03 2.98 -20.64
C GLN A 159 15.68 2.54 -19.32
N ALA A 160 15.15 1.51 -18.68
CA ALA A 160 15.56 1.06 -17.36
C ALA A 160 17.01 0.51 -17.29
N GLY A 161 17.66 0.27 -18.43
CA GLY A 161 19.01 -0.33 -18.47
C GLY A 161 19.00 -1.84 -18.21
N PRO A 162 20.17 -2.46 -18.07
CA PRO A 162 20.26 -3.90 -17.86
C PRO A 162 19.73 -4.28 -16.46
N ARG A 163 19.32 -5.55 -16.28
CA ARG A 163 18.71 -6.03 -15.04
C ARG A 163 19.67 -5.99 -13.85
N ASP A 164 20.94 -6.24 -14.09
CA ASP A 164 21.99 -6.26 -13.06
C ASP A 164 22.50 -4.87 -12.66
N ASP A 165 22.25 -3.83 -13.49
CA ASP A 165 22.56 -2.42 -13.18
C ASP A 165 21.44 -1.48 -13.67
N PRO A 166 20.25 -1.53 -13.07
CA PRO A 166 19.13 -0.68 -13.46
C PRO A 166 19.44 0.81 -13.30
N ARG A 167 19.03 1.59 -14.29
CA ARG A 167 19.18 3.05 -14.24
C ARG A 167 18.05 3.67 -13.40
N PRO A 168 18.33 4.72 -12.63
CA PRO A 168 17.27 5.52 -12.03
C PRO A 168 16.42 6.21 -13.09
N ILE A 169 15.12 5.91 -13.11
CA ILE A 169 14.15 6.51 -14.04
C ILE A 169 13.14 7.32 -13.22
N PRO A 170 13.02 8.64 -13.47
CA PRO A 170 12.02 9.46 -12.79
C PRO A 170 10.61 9.06 -13.25
N VAL A 171 9.65 9.10 -12.35
CA VAL A 171 8.25 8.77 -12.63
C VAL A 171 7.44 9.99 -13.03
N SER A 172 7.92 11.18 -12.67
CA SER A 172 7.23 12.45 -12.91
C SER A 172 8.15 13.51 -13.51
N GLY A 173 7.59 14.35 -14.36
CA GLY A 173 8.22 15.62 -14.70
C GLY A 173 8.43 16.48 -13.44
N GLY A 174 9.53 17.25 -13.43
CA GLY A 174 9.91 18.12 -12.32
C GLY A 174 10.82 17.50 -11.27
N GLN A 175 11.05 16.18 -11.30
CA GLN A 175 12.06 15.55 -10.44
C GLN A 175 13.47 15.96 -10.83
N VAL A 176 14.31 16.25 -9.84
CA VAL A 176 15.68 16.72 -10.06
C VAL A 176 16.62 15.51 -10.17
N ALA A 177 17.43 15.46 -11.24
CA ALA A 177 18.30 14.31 -11.53
C ALA A 177 19.27 13.98 -10.35
N SER A 178 19.75 15.00 -9.63
CA SER A 178 20.64 14.81 -8.47
C SER A 178 20.01 14.00 -7.34
N ASP A 179 18.68 13.97 -7.22
CA ASP A 179 18.01 13.17 -6.17
C ASP A 179 18.24 11.67 -6.37
N SER A 180 18.47 11.23 -7.61
CA SER A 180 18.79 9.85 -7.95
C SER A 180 20.21 9.41 -7.58
N GLU A 181 21.15 10.35 -7.36
CA GLU A 181 22.56 10.04 -7.05
C GLU A 181 22.73 9.22 -5.77
N ASN A 182 21.75 9.34 -4.86
CA ASN A 182 21.71 8.61 -3.61
C ASN A 182 20.81 7.37 -3.65
N LEU A 183 20.33 6.98 -4.83
CA LEU A 183 19.52 5.77 -5.01
C LEU A 183 20.36 4.66 -5.66
N VAL A 184 20.23 3.46 -5.13
CA VAL A 184 20.80 2.24 -5.71
C VAL A 184 19.62 1.36 -6.08
N ILE A 185 19.27 1.34 -7.37
CA ILE A 185 18.14 0.56 -7.87
C ILE A 185 18.57 -0.89 -8.10
N ARG A 186 17.76 -1.84 -7.66
CA ARG A 186 17.98 -3.27 -7.86
C ARG A 186 16.68 -3.98 -8.28
N PRO A 187 16.76 -5.09 -8.99
CA PRO A 187 15.60 -5.96 -9.16
C PRO A 187 15.24 -6.61 -7.82
N TRP A 188 13.96 -6.79 -7.58
CA TRP A 188 13.49 -7.46 -6.37
C TRP A 188 13.70 -8.97 -6.48
N ASN A 189 13.74 -9.70 -5.35
CA ASN A 189 14.00 -11.12 -5.28
C ASN A 189 15.36 -11.58 -5.82
N ASP A 190 16.34 -10.69 -5.88
CA ASP A 190 17.72 -11.01 -6.27
C ASP A 190 18.71 -10.52 -5.20
N LEU A 191 18.95 -11.39 -4.21
CA LEU A 191 19.81 -11.07 -3.08
C LEU A 191 21.25 -10.85 -3.49
N ALA A 192 21.75 -11.57 -4.52
CA ALA A 192 23.14 -11.42 -4.98
C ALA A 192 23.40 -10.02 -5.53
N LEU A 193 22.46 -9.42 -6.24
CA LEU A 193 22.60 -8.05 -6.74
C LEU A 193 22.50 -7.00 -5.61
N VAL A 194 21.83 -7.31 -4.51
CA VAL A 194 21.86 -6.45 -3.32
C VAL A 194 23.22 -6.54 -2.63
N GLU A 195 23.79 -7.74 -2.49
CA GLU A 195 25.15 -7.92 -1.92
C GLU A 195 26.20 -7.18 -2.76
N GLN A 196 26.18 -7.28 -4.09
CA GLN A 196 27.04 -6.50 -4.97
C GLN A 196 26.87 -4.98 -4.80
N ALA A 197 25.68 -4.50 -4.45
CA ALA A 197 25.51 -3.08 -4.12
C ALA A 197 26.30 -2.67 -2.87
N PHE A 198 26.32 -3.49 -1.84
CA PHE A 198 27.14 -3.24 -0.65
C PHE A 198 28.64 -3.30 -0.93
N GLU A 199 29.06 -4.21 -1.79
CA GLU A 199 30.48 -4.29 -2.25
C GLU A 199 30.88 -3.06 -3.08
N ARG A 200 29.98 -2.59 -3.98
CA ARG A 200 30.23 -1.41 -4.81
C ARG A 200 30.25 -0.10 -4.05
N TYR A 201 29.49 -0.02 -2.95
CA TYR A 201 29.33 1.19 -2.13
C TYR A 201 29.64 0.93 -0.66
N PRO A 202 30.87 0.50 -0.31
CA PRO A 202 31.24 0.20 1.06
C PRO A 202 31.04 1.43 1.95
N ASP A 203 30.37 1.22 3.08
CA ASP A 203 30.05 2.25 4.09
C ASP A 203 29.27 3.48 3.60
N GLN A 204 28.58 3.38 2.44
CA GLN A 204 27.78 4.48 1.90
C GLN A 204 26.26 4.22 1.97
N ILE A 205 25.84 2.96 2.12
CA ILE A 205 24.41 2.58 2.15
C ILE A 205 23.88 2.78 3.57
N ALA A 206 22.93 3.74 3.69
CA ALA A 206 22.22 4.04 4.92
C ALA A 206 21.13 3.01 5.21
N ALA A 207 20.42 2.58 4.16
CA ALA A 207 19.29 1.66 4.30
C ALA A 207 19.06 0.83 3.03
N VAL A 208 18.44 -0.33 3.24
CA VAL A 208 17.66 -1.06 2.21
C VAL A 208 16.20 -0.85 2.54
N MET A 209 15.42 -0.31 1.58
CA MET A 209 13.98 -0.08 1.73
C MET A 209 13.22 -0.99 0.78
N THR A 210 12.19 -1.68 1.29
CA THR A 210 11.36 -2.59 0.50
C THR A 210 9.91 -2.62 0.96
N GLU A 211 8.96 -2.72 0.01
CA GLU A 211 7.67 -3.36 0.28
C GLU A 211 7.97 -4.84 0.56
N PRO A 212 7.55 -5.43 1.69
CA PRO A 212 7.79 -6.86 1.94
C PRO A 212 6.98 -7.80 1.05
N ILE A 213 5.93 -7.30 0.43
CA ILE A 213 5.20 -7.86 -0.71
C ILE A 213 5.06 -6.75 -1.73
N MET A 214 5.48 -6.95 -2.97
CA MET A 214 5.33 -5.93 -4.03
C MET A 214 3.84 -5.83 -4.46
N CYS A 215 3.03 -5.19 -3.62
CA CYS A 215 1.58 -5.14 -3.81
C CYS A 215 1.18 -4.35 -5.05
N ASN A 216 1.78 -3.18 -5.28
CA ASN A 216 1.37 -2.25 -6.34
C ASN A 216 1.63 -2.78 -7.75
N ASN A 217 2.62 -3.64 -7.93
CA ASN A 217 2.99 -4.22 -9.22
C ASN A 217 3.03 -5.75 -9.13
N GLY A 218 1.87 -6.37 -9.26
CA GLY A 218 1.75 -7.81 -9.47
C GLY A 218 1.46 -8.67 -8.25
N GLY A 219 1.39 -8.11 -7.05
CA GLY A 219 1.21 -8.90 -5.83
C GLY A 219 2.34 -9.90 -5.60
N ILE A 220 3.57 -9.55 -6.04
CA ILE A 220 4.70 -10.48 -6.06
C ILE A 220 5.18 -10.75 -4.64
N MET A 221 5.25 -12.04 -4.29
CA MET A 221 5.71 -12.50 -2.98
C MET A 221 7.25 -12.52 -2.92
N PRO A 222 7.84 -12.31 -1.73
CA PRO A 222 9.27 -12.52 -1.56
C PRO A 222 9.62 -13.99 -1.83
N GLN A 223 10.71 -14.24 -2.54
CA GLN A 223 11.25 -15.58 -2.69
C GLN A 223 11.77 -16.09 -1.33
N PRO A 224 11.72 -17.42 -1.07
CA PRO A 224 12.24 -17.98 0.17
C PRO A 224 13.67 -17.50 0.47
N GLY A 225 13.91 -17.00 1.67
CA GLY A 225 15.21 -16.51 2.12
C GLY A 225 15.56 -15.08 1.69
N PHE A 226 14.72 -14.41 0.86
CA PHE A 226 15.06 -13.06 0.37
C PHE A 226 14.98 -12.00 1.46
N LEU A 227 13.91 -11.95 2.25
CA LEU A 227 13.76 -10.96 3.32
C LEU A 227 14.76 -11.21 4.47
N GLU A 228 14.98 -12.46 4.81
CA GLU A 228 15.99 -12.88 5.78
C GLU A 228 17.39 -12.45 5.32
N GLY A 229 17.71 -12.68 4.05
CA GLY A 229 18.98 -12.26 3.46
C GLY A 229 19.16 -10.73 3.46
N LEU A 230 18.10 -9.96 3.17
CA LEU A 230 18.14 -8.49 3.32
C LEU A 230 18.44 -8.10 4.77
N ARG A 231 17.82 -8.77 5.75
CA ARG A 231 18.09 -8.52 7.18
C ARG A 231 19.56 -8.80 7.53
N GLU A 232 20.10 -9.92 7.07
CA GLU A 232 21.48 -10.31 7.31
C GLU A 232 22.46 -9.33 6.67
N LEU A 233 22.27 -8.96 5.40
CA LEU A 233 23.11 -7.99 4.71
C LEU A 233 23.10 -6.64 5.42
N CYS A 234 21.93 -6.12 5.78
CA CYS A 234 21.84 -4.86 6.52
C CYS A 234 22.58 -4.93 7.86
N THR A 235 22.46 -6.03 8.61
CA THR A 235 23.15 -6.23 9.89
C THR A 235 24.66 -6.28 9.71
N ARG A 236 25.15 -7.04 8.71
CA ARG A 236 26.58 -7.21 8.41
C ARG A 236 27.25 -5.89 8.03
N HIS A 237 26.56 -5.05 7.29
CA HIS A 237 27.12 -3.79 6.77
C HIS A 237 26.72 -2.57 7.59
N GLY A 238 25.99 -2.72 8.69
CA GLY A 238 25.55 -1.61 9.53
C GLY A 238 24.60 -0.62 8.83
N ALA A 239 23.81 -1.09 7.85
CA ALA A 239 22.73 -0.37 7.22
C ALA A 239 21.40 -0.71 7.92
N LEU A 240 20.38 0.15 7.77
CA LEU A 240 19.05 -0.15 8.31
C LEU A 240 18.20 -0.89 7.27
N LEU A 241 17.47 -1.91 7.72
CA LEU A 241 16.37 -2.49 6.94
C LEU A 241 15.10 -1.73 7.26
N ILE A 242 14.45 -1.20 6.22
CA ILE A 242 13.17 -0.47 6.32
C ILE A 242 12.11 -1.25 5.56
N PHE A 243 11.05 -1.68 6.26
CA PHE A 243 9.87 -2.22 5.61
C PHE A 243 8.85 -1.11 5.37
N ASP A 244 8.47 -0.93 4.10
CA ASP A 244 7.30 -0.14 3.76
C ASP A 244 6.05 -1.01 3.92
N GLU A 245 5.44 -0.89 5.07
CA GLU A 245 4.21 -1.59 5.43
C GLU A 245 2.95 -0.72 5.25
N VAL A 246 3.01 0.27 4.39
CA VAL A 246 1.86 1.14 4.10
C VAL A 246 0.66 0.35 3.57
N ILE A 247 0.89 -0.74 2.81
CA ILE A 247 -0.19 -1.65 2.38
C ILE A 247 -0.29 -2.86 3.30
N THR A 248 0.81 -3.48 3.64
CA THR A 248 0.87 -4.78 4.34
C THR A 248 0.60 -4.68 5.84
N GLY A 249 0.93 -3.55 6.47
CA GLY A 249 0.74 -3.32 7.89
C GLY A 249 -0.73 -3.46 8.31
N PHE A 250 -0.95 -4.16 9.40
CA PHE A 250 -2.27 -4.49 9.98
C PHE A 250 -3.22 -5.24 9.02
N ARG A 251 -2.75 -5.58 7.83
CA ARG A 251 -3.53 -6.25 6.78
C ARG A 251 -3.14 -7.71 6.58
N VAL A 252 -1.84 -7.98 6.43
CA VAL A 252 -1.33 -9.33 6.18
C VAL A 252 -1.41 -10.18 7.46
N SER A 253 -1.09 -9.56 8.56
CA SER A 253 -1.37 -10.00 9.93
C SER A 253 -1.55 -8.76 10.80
N VAL A 254 -1.95 -8.93 12.05
CA VAL A 254 -2.13 -7.80 12.99
C VAL A 254 -0.83 -7.02 13.18
N GLY A 255 0.31 -7.71 13.24
CA GLY A 255 1.64 -7.10 13.31
C GLY A 255 2.30 -6.83 11.95
N GLY A 256 1.53 -6.91 10.84
CA GLY A 256 2.02 -6.64 9.49
C GLY A 256 2.81 -7.79 8.86
N ALA A 257 3.45 -7.51 7.74
CA ALA A 257 4.25 -8.50 7.01
C ALA A 257 5.47 -8.98 7.81
N GLN A 258 6.03 -8.16 8.68
CA GLN A 258 7.15 -8.54 9.55
C GLN A 258 6.75 -9.70 10.51
N GLN A 259 5.53 -9.69 11.04
CA GLN A 259 5.00 -10.81 11.82
C GLN A 259 4.72 -12.02 10.93
N HIS A 260 4.14 -11.81 9.76
CA HIS A 260 3.79 -12.87 8.81
C HIS A 260 5.00 -13.66 8.32
N PHE A 261 6.08 -12.97 7.97
CA PHE A 261 7.31 -13.59 7.46
C PHE A 261 8.35 -13.91 8.56
N GLY A 262 8.13 -13.46 9.79
CA GLY A 262 9.09 -13.65 10.88
C GLY A 262 10.39 -12.85 10.72
N VAL A 263 10.39 -11.79 9.91
CA VAL A 263 11.57 -10.94 9.66
C VAL A 263 11.33 -9.54 10.22
N THR A 264 12.09 -9.15 11.24
CA THR A 264 11.94 -7.86 11.92
C THR A 264 12.88 -6.82 11.31
N PRO A 265 12.37 -5.74 10.69
CA PRO A 265 13.18 -4.63 10.20
C PRO A 265 13.70 -3.75 11.35
N ASP A 266 14.54 -2.77 11.03
CA ASP A 266 14.96 -1.74 11.99
C ASP A 266 13.92 -0.63 12.12
N LEU A 267 13.27 -0.28 11.00
CA LEU A 267 12.20 0.69 10.90
C LEU A 267 11.10 0.13 10.01
N ALA A 268 9.86 0.52 10.26
CA ALA A 268 8.75 0.27 9.37
C ALA A 268 7.86 1.52 9.23
N THR A 269 7.22 1.68 8.05
CA THR A 269 6.28 2.76 7.78
C THR A 269 4.88 2.21 7.61
N PHE A 270 3.90 2.86 8.25
CA PHE A 270 2.51 2.46 8.27
C PHE A 270 1.60 3.59 7.82
N ALA A 271 0.45 3.26 7.24
CA ALA A 271 -0.65 4.17 6.93
C ALA A 271 -1.93 3.35 6.66
N LYS A 272 -2.78 3.80 5.75
CA LYS A 272 -3.93 3.06 5.22
C LYS A 272 -4.78 2.35 6.29
N ALA A 273 -4.59 1.04 6.46
CA ALA A 273 -5.42 0.21 7.33
C ALA A 273 -5.43 0.64 8.80
N MET A 274 -4.38 1.35 9.26
CA MET A 274 -4.20 1.67 10.68
C MET A 274 -5.26 2.61 11.29
N ALA A 275 -6.01 3.34 10.46
CA ALA A 275 -6.93 4.36 10.95
C ALA A 275 -8.30 4.34 10.25
N GLY A 276 -8.72 3.22 9.65
CA GLY A 276 -10.07 3.05 9.09
C GLY A 276 -10.48 4.07 8.02
N GLY A 277 -9.51 4.68 7.32
CA GLY A 277 -9.74 5.69 6.26
C GLY A 277 -9.36 7.11 6.64
N PHE A 278 -9.02 7.38 7.90
CA PHE A 278 -8.51 8.69 8.34
C PHE A 278 -7.05 8.91 7.91
N PRO A 279 -6.63 10.17 7.64
CA PRO A 279 -5.28 10.49 7.17
C PRO A 279 -4.26 10.39 8.31
N VAL A 280 -3.76 9.18 8.54
CA VAL A 280 -2.74 8.87 9.53
C VAL A 280 -1.66 7.99 8.89
N SER A 281 -0.44 8.24 9.29
CA SER A 281 0.71 7.37 9.03
C SER A 281 1.63 7.35 10.24
N ALA A 282 2.50 6.36 10.30
CA ALA A 282 3.48 6.24 11.37
C ALA A 282 4.84 5.74 10.85
N ILE A 283 5.88 6.18 11.53
CA ILE A 283 7.20 5.56 11.53
C ILE A 283 7.31 4.82 12.85
N ALA A 284 7.54 3.52 12.81
CA ALA A 284 7.80 2.71 13.98
C ALA A 284 9.16 2.02 13.86
N GLY A 285 9.83 1.79 14.97
CA GLY A 285 11.13 1.13 14.93
C GLY A 285 11.84 1.04 16.28
N LYS A 286 13.04 0.50 16.21
CA LYS A 286 13.89 0.29 17.40
C LYS A 286 14.22 1.61 18.08
N ARG A 287 14.11 1.62 19.39
CA ARG A 287 14.39 2.80 20.25
C ARG A 287 15.79 3.39 20.00
N ALA A 288 16.77 2.51 19.74
CA ALA A 288 18.14 2.93 19.44
C ALA A 288 18.23 3.93 18.26
N PHE A 289 17.34 3.83 17.28
CA PHE A 289 17.27 4.74 16.14
C PHE A 289 16.24 5.85 16.37
N MET A 290 15.03 5.50 16.84
CA MET A 290 13.91 6.44 17.02
C MET A 290 14.24 7.59 18.01
N LYS A 291 15.16 7.38 18.95
CA LYS A 291 15.62 8.41 19.91
C LYS A 291 16.16 9.66 19.22
N ALA A 292 16.72 9.56 18.01
CA ALA A 292 17.25 10.70 17.26
C ALA A 292 16.18 11.77 16.96
N PHE A 293 14.90 11.39 16.83
CA PHE A 293 13.79 12.32 16.75
C PHE A 293 13.55 13.04 18.09
N GLY A 294 13.65 12.33 19.21
CA GLY A 294 13.47 12.90 20.55
C GLY A 294 14.64 13.82 20.95
N GLU A 295 15.86 13.47 20.58
CA GLU A 295 17.07 14.27 20.78
C GLU A 295 17.19 15.44 19.77
N MET A 296 16.25 15.55 18.83
CA MET A 296 16.21 16.58 17.78
C MET A 296 17.45 16.62 16.86
N THR A 297 18.23 15.53 16.81
CA THR A 297 19.34 15.37 15.87
C THR A 297 18.83 15.08 14.46
N VAL A 298 17.61 14.56 14.34
CA VAL A 298 16.87 14.39 13.10
C VAL A 298 15.49 15.06 13.25
N THR A 299 15.14 15.97 12.35
CA THR A 299 13.87 16.67 12.41
C THR A 299 12.74 15.82 11.83
N HIS A 300 11.65 15.69 12.59
CA HIS A 300 10.34 15.19 12.15
C HIS A 300 9.26 16.11 12.70
N SER A 301 8.52 16.78 11.84
CA SER A 301 7.50 17.77 12.23
C SER A 301 6.32 17.78 11.25
N GLY A 302 5.18 18.24 11.72
CA GLY A 302 3.95 18.41 10.95
C GLY A 302 2.85 18.98 11.85
N THR A 303 2.21 20.06 11.41
CA THR A 303 1.17 20.73 12.19
C THR A 303 0.01 19.82 12.54
N TYR A 304 -0.34 18.90 11.63
CA TYR A 304 -1.50 18.00 11.79
C TYR A 304 -1.14 16.63 12.34
N ASN A 305 0.14 16.39 12.65
CA ASN A 305 0.57 15.10 13.20
C ASN A 305 -0.17 14.82 14.52
N SER A 306 -0.66 13.59 14.66
CA SER A 306 -1.36 13.14 15.87
C SER A 306 -2.60 13.97 16.26
N ASN A 307 -3.32 14.59 15.32
CA ASN A 307 -4.54 15.28 15.64
C ASN A 307 -5.58 14.34 16.30
N GLY A 308 -6.35 14.88 17.26
CA GLY A 308 -7.24 14.10 18.12
C GLY A 308 -8.19 13.16 17.38
N PRO A 309 -8.97 13.62 16.37
CA PRO A 309 -9.86 12.74 15.61
C PRO A 309 -9.15 11.58 14.91
N CYS A 310 -7.95 11.82 14.35
CA CYS A 310 -7.17 10.77 13.71
C CYS A 310 -6.60 9.76 14.72
N MET A 311 -6.20 10.22 15.92
CA MET A 311 -5.74 9.30 16.98
C MET A 311 -6.89 8.46 17.53
N ALA A 312 -8.08 9.05 17.73
CA ALA A 312 -9.29 8.31 18.10
C ALA A 312 -9.63 7.23 17.07
N ALA A 313 -9.56 7.58 15.76
CA ALA A 313 -9.75 6.63 14.67
C ALA A 313 -8.71 5.50 14.69
N THR A 314 -7.45 5.84 14.97
CA THR A 314 -6.34 4.86 15.02
C THR A 314 -6.57 3.87 16.17
N VAL A 315 -6.85 4.34 17.39
CA VAL A 315 -7.10 3.46 18.54
C VAL A 315 -8.26 2.53 18.23
N ALA A 316 -9.41 3.07 17.83
CA ALA A 316 -10.60 2.27 17.52
C ALA A 316 -10.37 1.25 16.39
N ALA A 317 -9.65 1.64 15.33
CA ALA A 317 -9.36 0.73 14.24
C ALA A 317 -8.41 -0.41 14.66
N LEU A 318 -7.36 -0.10 15.42
CA LEU A 318 -6.42 -1.10 15.89
C LEU A 318 -7.04 -2.02 16.95
N ASP A 319 -7.90 -1.51 17.81
CA ASP A 319 -8.70 -2.33 18.75
C ASP A 319 -9.59 -3.33 18.00
N MET A 320 -10.30 -2.89 16.95
CA MET A 320 -11.10 -3.79 16.13
C MET A 320 -10.24 -4.86 15.47
N LEU A 321 -9.10 -4.48 14.87
CA LEU A 321 -8.23 -5.39 14.12
C LEU A 321 -7.54 -6.42 15.03
N SER A 322 -7.21 -6.07 16.27
CA SER A 322 -6.53 -6.95 17.22
C SER A 322 -7.49 -7.77 18.08
N ALA A 323 -8.76 -7.43 18.16
CA ALA A 323 -9.75 -8.15 18.96
C ALA A 323 -9.81 -9.64 18.58
N GLY A 324 -9.90 -10.52 19.58
CA GLY A 324 -10.00 -11.98 19.37
C GLY A 324 -8.81 -12.56 18.59
N ASP A 325 -7.60 -12.06 18.83
CA ASP A 325 -6.39 -12.47 18.09
C ASP A 325 -6.54 -12.29 16.56
N GLY A 326 -7.13 -11.15 16.15
CA GLY A 326 -7.33 -10.78 14.76
C GLY A 326 -8.44 -11.57 14.05
N GLU A 327 -9.48 -11.98 14.75
CA GLU A 327 -10.57 -12.80 14.18
C GLU A 327 -11.20 -12.16 12.94
N ILE A 328 -11.46 -10.86 12.97
CA ILE A 328 -12.03 -10.17 11.80
C ILE A 328 -11.08 -10.14 10.61
N LEU A 329 -9.77 -10.12 10.86
CA LEU A 329 -8.77 -10.20 9.81
C LEU A 329 -8.70 -11.61 9.21
N LYS A 330 -8.83 -12.66 10.03
CA LYS A 330 -8.95 -14.06 9.56
C LYS A 330 -10.16 -14.23 8.63
N HIS A 331 -11.28 -13.54 8.94
CA HIS A 331 -12.44 -13.51 8.05
C HIS A 331 -12.11 -12.88 6.68
N ALA A 332 -11.46 -11.71 6.65
CA ALA A 332 -11.03 -11.08 5.39
C ALA A 332 -10.09 -11.97 4.58
N HIS A 333 -9.18 -12.69 5.24
CA HIS A 333 -8.32 -13.69 4.61
C HIS A 333 -9.13 -14.84 3.99
N ALA A 334 -10.13 -15.37 4.69
CA ALA A 334 -10.98 -16.43 4.20
C ALA A 334 -11.76 -16.01 2.94
N MET A 335 -12.36 -14.81 2.95
CA MET A 335 -13.09 -14.26 1.79
C MET A 335 -12.14 -14.03 0.61
N GLY A 336 -10.97 -13.47 0.85
CA GLY A 336 -9.96 -13.25 -0.19
C GLY A 336 -9.43 -14.55 -0.80
N ALA A 337 -9.16 -15.56 0.02
CA ALA A 337 -8.69 -16.87 -0.45
C ALA A 337 -9.73 -17.57 -1.36
N GLN A 338 -11.01 -17.47 -1.03
CA GLN A 338 -12.09 -17.98 -1.87
C GLN A 338 -12.17 -17.24 -3.21
N LEU A 339 -12.04 -15.89 -3.21
CA LEU A 339 -11.99 -15.11 -4.44
C LEU A 339 -10.80 -15.52 -5.31
N MET A 340 -9.60 -15.60 -4.73
CA MET A 340 -8.39 -15.97 -5.47
C MET A 340 -8.56 -17.34 -6.16
N SER A 341 -8.92 -18.37 -5.41
CA SER A 341 -9.11 -19.72 -5.97
C SER A 341 -10.28 -19.81 -6.94
N GLY A 342 -11.36 -19.06 -6.67
CA GLY A 342 -12.53 -18.97 -7.56
C GLY A 342 -12.19 -18.34 -8.90
N LEU A 343 -11.42 -17.24 -8.91
CA LEU A 343 -10.98 -16.58 -10.15
C LEU A 343 -10.06 -17.48 -10.99
N GLU A 344 -9.12 -18.16 -10.36
CA GLU A 344 -8.24 -19.12 -11.06
C GLU A 344 -9.04 -20.28 -11.68
N LYS A 345 -10.00 -20.83 -10.94
CA LYS A 345 -10.89 -21.90 -11.43
C LYS A 345 -11.72 -21.42 -12.62
N LEU A 346 -12.36 -20.24 -12.53
CA LEU A 346 -13.15 -19.66 -13.62
C LEU A 346 -12.29 -19.39 -14.86
N GLY A 347 -11.07 -18.92 -14.70
CA GLY A 347 -10.11 -18.76 -15.79
C GLY A 347 -9.83 -20.07 -16.51
N ALA A 348 -9.54 -21.14 -15.75
CA ALA A 348 -9.29 -22.47 -16.31
C ALA A 348 -10.52 -23.02 -17.04
N GLU A 349 -11.72 -22.89 -16.48
CA GLU A 349 -12.98 -23.30 -17.09
C GLU A 349 -13.30 -22.54 -18.40
N ALA A 350 -12.94 -21.25 -18.45
CA ALA A 350 -13.10 -20.39 -19.62
C ALA A 350 -11.96 -20.55 -20.66
N GLY A 351 -10.94 -21.34 -20.38
CA GLY A 351 -9.76 -21.48 -21.24
C GLY A 351 -8.90 -20.20 -21.30
N LYS A 352 -8.94 -19.37 -20.25
CA LYS A 352 -8.18 -18.12 -20.14
C LYS A 352 -7.02 -18.29 -19.15
N GLN A 353 -5.86 -17.75 -19.49
CA GLN A 353 -4.72 -17.72 -18.59
C GLN A 353 -4.84 -16.54 -17.62
N ILE A 354 -5.49 -16.77 -16.50
CA ILE A 354 -5.58 -15.80 -15.40
C ILE A 354 -4.57 -16.18 -14.31
N HIS A 355 -3.91 -15.16 -13.76
CA HIS A 355 -2.95 -15.33 -12.66
C HIS A 355 -3.39 -14.47 -11.48
N VAL A 356 -3.46 -15.09 -10.31
CA VAL A 356 -3.86 -14.43 -9.07
C VAL A 356 -2.73 -14.57 -8.05
N ARG A 357 -2.13 -13.47 -7.61
CA ARG A 357 -0.96 -13.48 -6.70
C ARG A 357 -1.11 -12.48 -5.58
N GLY A 358 -0.47 -12.78 -4.45
CA GLY A 358 -0.42 -11.93 -3.27
C GLY A 358 -0.97 -12.64 -2.05
N VAL A 359 -1.41 -11.85 -1.08
CA VAL A 359 -2.10 -12.32 0.12
C VAL A 359 -3.59 -12.07 0.00
N PRO A 360 -4.46 -12.92 0.60
CA PRO A 360 -5.90 -12.82 0.40
C PRO A 360 -6.53 -11.44 0.62
N PRO A 361 -6.12 -10.61 1.62
CA PRO A 361 -6.67 -9.27 1.77
C PRO A 361 -6.10 -8.22 0.79
N ALA A 362 -5.07 -8.58 0.00
CA ALA A 362 -4.48 -7.71 -1.03
C ALA A 362 -3.79 -8.55 -2.08
N PHE A 363 -4.48 -8.87 -3.15
CA PHE A 363 -3.99 -9.72 -4.24
C PHE A 363 -4.09 -9.01 -5.59
N HIS A 364 -3.36 -9.52 -6.55
CA HIS A 364 -3.31 -8.98 -7.90
C HIS A 364 -3.83 -9.99 -8.92
N VAL A 365 -4.61 -9.52 -9.89
CA VAL A 365 -5.14 -10.30 -11.01
C VAL A 365 -4.50 -9.83 -12.30
N SER A 366 -4.00 -10.74 -13.11
CA SER A 366 -3.40 -10.47 -14.42
C SER A 366 -3.70 -11.59 -15.43
N PHE A 367 -3.42 -11.35 -16.70
CA PHE A 367 -3.72 -12.28 -17.80
C PHE A 367 -2.49 -12.51 -18.67
N ASN A 368 -2.44 -13.72 -19.29
CA ASN A 368 -1.55 -14.08 -20.39
C ASN A 368 -0.07 -13.73 -20.12
N GLU A 369 0.45 -14.07 -18.93
CA GLU A 369 1.86 -13.88 -18.62
C GLU A 369 2.71 -14.87 -19.40
N THR A 370 3.74 -14.36 -20.06
CA THR A 370 4.65 -15.20 -20.88
C THR A 370 5.88 -15.65 -20.11
N GLU A 371 6.08 -15.16 -18.87
CA GLU A 371 7.21 -15.49 -18.00
C GLU A 371 6.74 -15.81 -16.58
N THR A 372 7.54 -16.58 -15.85
CA THR A 372 7.34 -16.74 -14.41
C THR A 372 7.63 -15.41 -13.70
N VAL A 373 6.61 -14.83 -13.06
CA VAL A 373 6.71 -13.52 -12.43
C VAL A 373 7.40 -13.61 -11.07
N VAL A 374 8.58 -13.01 -10.98
CA VAL A 374 9.40 -12.93 -9.77
C VAL A 374 9.80 -11.50 -9.38
N ASP A 375 9.73 -10.56 -10.34
CA ASP A 375 10.09 -9.16 -10.17
C ASP A 375 9.23 -8.26 -11.09
N TYR A 376 9.46 -6.96 -11.03
CA TYR A 376 8.75 -6.00 -11.89
C TYR A 376 8.94 -6.29 -13.38
N ARG A 377 10.17 -6.65 -13.81
CA ARG A 377 10.47 -6.84 -15.23
C ARG A 377 9.70 -8.02 -15.80
N THR A 378 9.70 -9.14 -15.12
CA THR A 378 8.92 -10.33 -15.52
C THR A 378 7.42 -10.08 -15.44
N PHE A 379 6.94 -9.23 -14.52
CA PHE A 379 5.54 -8.84 -14.45
C PHE A 379 5.07 -7.97 -15.65
N THR A 380 5.99 -7.30 -16.36
CA THR A 380 5.61 -6.53 -17.55
C THR A 380 5.17 -7.41 -18.72
N SER A 381 5.42 -8.73 -18.68
CA SER A 381 5.02 -9.70 -19.70
C SER A 381 3.49 -9.92 -19.80
N ARG A 382 2.72 -9.44 -18.81
CA ARG A 382 1.27 -9.61 -18.78
C ARG A 382 0.53 -8.86 -19.88
N ASP A 383 -0.64 -9.34 -20.26
CA ASP A 383 -1.58 -8.67 -21.16
C ASP A 383 -2.44 -7.64 -20.39
N LYS A 384 -2.06 -6.37 -20.50
CA LYS A 384 -2.76 -5.25 -19.85
C LYS A 384 -4.14 -4.98 -20.47
N GLU A 385 -4.28 -5.23 -21.77
CA GLU A 385 -5.54 -4.97 -22.49
C GLU A 385 -6.60 -6.01 -22.11
N ALA A 386 -6.20 -7.28 -21.97
CA ALA A 386 -7.08 -8.33 -21.46
C ALA A 386 -7.62 -7.97 -20.06
N TYR A 387 -6.74 -7.52 -19.15
CA TYR A 387 -7.20 -7.08 -17.84
C TYR A 387 -8.12 -5.85 -17.93
N THR A 388 -7.85 -4.91 -18.81
CA THR A 388 -8.71 -3.72 -18.99
C THR A 388 -10.11 -4.10 -19.44
N ARG A 389 -10.25 -5.04 -20.40
CA ARG A 389 -11.58 -5.55 -20.83
C ARG A 389 -12.30 -6.24 -19.67
N PHE A 390 -11.61 -7.11 -18.95
CA PHE A 390 -12.16 -7.79 -17.77
C PHE A 390 -12.63 -6.80 -16.69
N TRP A 391 -11.81 -5.81 -16.35
CA TRP A 391 -12.12 -4.79 -15.36
C TRP A 391 -13.35 -3.97 -15.72
N VAL A 392 -13.47 -3.50 -16.99
CA VAL A 392 -14.64 -2.75 -17.45
C VAL A 392 -15.91 -3.62 -17.39
N ALA A 393 -15.81 -4.87 -17.84
CA ALA A 393 -16.94 -5.81 -17.80
C ALA A 393 -17.37 -6.12 -16.35
N LEU A 394 -16.45 -6.24 -15.40
CA LEU A 394 -16.75 -6.38 -13.97
C LEU A 394 -17.53 -5.16 -13.44
N GLN A 395 -17.08 -3.95 -13.79
CA GLN A 395 -17.74 -2.72 -13.36
C GLN A 395 -19.20 -2.69 -13.85
N ASP A 396 -19.48 -3.12 -15.07
CA ASP A 396 -20.85 -3.22 -15.61
C ASP A 396 -21.71 -4.26 -14.90
N GLN A 397 -21.09 -5.22 -14.20
CA GLN A 397 -21.76 -6.21 -13.35
C GLN A 397 -21.87 -5.77 -11.87
N GLY A 398 -21.49 -4.52 -11.52
CA GLY A 398 -21.57 -4.02 -10.15
C GLY A 398 -20.40 -4.47 -9.27
N VAL A 399 -19.26 -4.82 -9.84
CA VAL A 399 -18.03 -5.15 -9.08
C VAL A 399 -16.95 -4.11 -9.39
N ARG A 400 -16.51 -3.39 -8.37
CA ARG A 400 -15.53 -2.33 -8.50
C ARG A 400 -14.15 -2.79 -8.06
N THR A 401 -13.21 -2.85 -9.00
CA THR A 401 -11.81 -3.20 -8.75
C THR A 401 -10.88 -2.12 -9.27
N THR A 402 -9.57 -2.23 -9.01
CA THR A 402 -8.63 -1.23 -9.52
C THR A 402 -8.29 -1.47 -11.00
N PRO A 403 -8.02 -0.41 -11.78
CA PRO A 403 -7.67 -0.55 -13.20
C PRO A 403 -6.30 -1.19 -13.47
N ASP A 404 -5.47 -1.34 -12.45
CA ASP A 404 -4.13 -1.92 -12.53
C ASP A 404 -4.04 -3.37 -12.06
N GLY A 405 -5.13 -3.94 -11.55
CA GLY A 405 -5.22 -5.35 -11.17
C GLY A 405 -5.08 -5.64 -9.68
N LEU A 406 -4.82 -4.66 -8.84
CA LEU A 406 -4.73 -4.84 -7.39
C LEU A 406 -6.12 -4.82 -6.74
N TRP A 407 -6.49 -5.90 -6.08
CA TRP A 407 -7.76 -6.04 -5.35
C TRP A 407 -7.51 -6.02 -3.85
N PHE A 408 -8.42 -5.38 -3.12
CA PHE A 408 -8.42 -5.37 -1.66
C PHE A 408 -9.68 -6.01 -1.11
N VAL A 409 -9.55 -6.85 -0.09
CA VAL A 409 -10.68 -7.45 0.63
C VAL A 409 -10.73 -6.86 2.03
N SER A 410 -11.90 -6.42 2.45
CA SER A 410 -12.15 -5.90 3.80
C SER A 410 -12.77 -6.94 4.72
N THR A 411 -12.74 -6.65 6.01
CA THR A 411 -13.42 -7.45 7.04
C THR A 411 -14.96 -7.41 6.93
N ALA A 412 -15.49 -6.51 6.09
CA ALA A 412 -16.92 -6.35 5.84
C ALA A 412 -17.43 -7.12 4.61
N HIS A 413 -16.54 -7.71 3.81
CA HIS A 413 -16.97 -8.57 2.70
C HIS A 413 -17.60 -9.85 3.23
N THR A 414 -18.71 -10.25 2.63
CA THR A 414 -19.49 -11.43 3.00
C THR A 414 -19.33 -12.56 1.99
N GLN A 415 -19.81 -13.74 2.33
CA GLN A 415 -19.89 -14.87 1.38
C GLN A 415 -20.75 -14.50 0.15
N GLU A 416 -21.85 -13.79 0.36
CA GLU A 416 -22.70 -13.30 -0.75
C GLU A 416 -21.92 -12.37 -1.70
N ASP A 417 -21.03 -11.49 -1.17
CA ASP A 417 -20.20 -10.63 -2.01
C ASP A 417 -19.22 -11.45 -2.85
N VAL A 418 -18.62 -12.48 -2.26
CA VAL A 418 -17.74 -13.43 -2.98
C VAL A 418 -18.49 -14.13 -4.09
N ASP A 419 -19.64 -14.73 -3.79
CA ASP A 419 -20.44 -15.50 -4.74
C ASP A 419 -20.88 -14.61 -5.92
N ARG A 420 -21.44 -13.43 -5.64
CA ARG A 420 -21.83 -12.45 -6.68
C ARG A 420 -20.64 -11.96 -7.51
N THR A 421 -19.49 -11.80 -6.89
CA THR A 421 -18.28 -11.39 -7.61
C THR A 421 -17.80 -12.47 -8.56
N LEU A 422 -17.81 -13.73 -8.15
CA LEU A 422 -17.44 -14.85 -9.00
C LEU A 422 -18.44 -15.03 -10.17
N GLU A 423 -19.74 -14.85 -9.93
CA GLU A 423 -20.75 -14.82 -11.00
C GLU A 423 -20.49 -13.68 -12.01
N ALA A 424 -20.15 -12.50 -11.52
CA ALA A 424 -19.79 -11.36 -12.35
C ALA A 424 -18.51 -11.62 -13.15
N ALA A 425 -17.50 -12.23 -12.50
CA ALA A 425 -16.24 -12.58 -13.13
C ALA A 425 -16.42 -13.64 -14.25
N ALA A 426 -17.27 -14.63 -14.05
CA ALA A 426 -17.61 -15.61 -15.08
C ALA A 426 -18.19 -14.98 -16.36
N LYS A 427 -19.02 -13.95 -16.20
CA LYS A 427 -19.54 -13.17 -17.32
C LYS A 427 -18.47 -12.27 -17.95
N ALA A 428 -17.68 -11.59 -17.12
CA ALA A 428 -16.63 -10.69 -17.57
C ALA A 428 -15.52 -11.40 -18.36
N LEU A 429 -15.25 -12.66 -18.05
CA LEU A 429 -14.28 -13.49 -18.78
C LEU A 429 -14.69 -13.79 -20.23
N GLN A 430 -15.95 -13.58 -20.61
CA GLN A 430 -16.39 -13.71 -22.00
C GLN A 430 -15.91 -12.54 -22.88
N GLU A 431 -15.53 -11.42 -22.26
CA GLU A 431 -15.05 -10.21 -22.94
C GLU A 431 -13.52 -10.17 -23.08
N VAL A 432 -12.80 -11.16 -22.53
CA VAL A 432 -11.33 -11.23 -22.50
C VAL A 432 -10.74 -11.98 -23.70
#